data_a53d973b07cd52cf00a38043ba23aa10
#
_entry.id   a53d973b07cd52cf00a38043ba23aa10
#
_cell.length_a   1.000
_cell.length_b   1.000
_cell.length_c   1.000
_cell.angle_alpha   90.00
_cell.angle_beta   90.00
_cell.angle_gamma   90.00
#
_symmetry.space_group_name_H-M   'P 1'
#
loop_
_entity.id
_entity.type
_entity.pdbx_description
1 polymer ?
#
loop_
_entity_poly.entity_id
_entity_poly.type
_entity_poly.pdbx_seq_one_letter_code
_entity_poly.pdbx_strand_id
1 'polypeptide(L)'
;MKKRILRVFLALTVFILLLSLPVRADEAELYQNSGADTLMEVLPEEAQSLLQNVGADPMETPAPDAAIKLFSALSEGFRAEWTAPARALLTLLASCVLCRLVQEFAAKELSYAVSVCGALCAAVTLLSPMASLLEQAARVTDAAAVFLLAAVPVYAGLLCTAGNTVTAPTYGALSLAAANAVSVLSSAVLIPVLRVFLAFSVASAVTSFDLKRLTDALYKVIKWALVLAVTVYTGVLSVQTIVANSAEMAGGKAAKMLVSGAIPIVGSAFSDAFSVIVSGAALVKNGVGAFGLLASLAIFLPLCIKAAAWLLICFCAGLAAEVLGLKPLASFLNGCAAALRLLIAAVCSVGAVAVVSAAVVLCVRGAYA
;
A
#
# COMPACT_ATOMS: atom_id res chain seq x y z
N MET A 1 -28.97 -2.42 -64.21
CA MET A 1 -27.87 -1.67 -63.57
C MET A 1 -28.35 -0.60 -62.57
N LYS A 2 -29.29 0.26 -62.86
CA LYS A 2 -29.80 1.35 -61.95
C LYS A 2 -30.26 0.88 -60.54
N LYS A 3 -30.96 -0.27 -60.44
CA LYS A 3 -31.45 -0.80 -59.14
C LYS A 3 -30.30 -1.35 -58.23
N ARG A 4 -29.20 -1.81 -58.77
CA ARG A 4 -28.02 -2.26 -57.99
C ARG A 4 -27.22 -1.06 -57.46
N ILE A 5 -27.06 -0.05 -58.29
CA ILE A 5 -26.35 1.20 -57.90
C ILE A 5 -27.13 1.93 -56.79
N LEU A 6 -28.46 1.97 -56.88
CA LEU A 6 -29.33 2.58 -55.87
C LEU A 6 -29.26 1.83 -54.52
N ARG A 7 -29.18 0.47 -54.53
CA ARG A 7 -29.00 -0.31 -53.29
C ARG A 7 -27.63 -0.13 -52.65
N VAL A 8 -26.60 -0.03 -53.47
CA VAL A 8 -25.24 0.24 -52.98
C VAL A 8 -25.14 1.66 -52.43
N PHE A 9 -25.78 2.64 -53.07
CA PHE A 9 -25.85 4.01 -52.58
C PHE A 9 -26.65 4.14 -51.27
N LEU A 10 -27.78 3.41 -51.18
CA LEU A 10 -28.60 3.38 -49.95
C LEU A 10 -27.85 2.66 -48.81
N ALA A 11 -27.15 1.56 -49.10
CA ALA A 11 -26.32 0.89 -48.09
C ALA A 11 -25.15 1.76 -47.63
N LEU A 12 -24.54 2.53 -48.52
CA LEU A 12 -23.46 3.46 -48.19
C LEU A 12 -23.97 4.65 -47.38
N THR A 13 -25.16 5.19 -47.70
CA THR A 13 -25.76 6.30 -46.91
C THR A 13 -26.19 5.82 -45.53
N VAL A 14 -26.76 4.63 -45.38
CA VAL A 14 -27.09 4.04 -44.08
C VAL A 14 -25.82 3.74 -43.27
N PHE A 15 -24.76 3.25 -43.94
CA PHE A 15 -23.46 3.03 -43.28
C PHE A 15 -22.81 4.35 -42.83
N ILE A 16 -22.89 5.40 -43.65
CA ILE A 16 -22.39 6.75 -43.29
C ILE A 16 -23.23 7.34 -42.17
N LEU A 17 -24.56 7.13 -42.15
CA LEU A 17 -25.46 7.60 -41.10
C LEU A 17 -25.22 6.86 -39.78
N LEU A 18 -24.89 5.56 -39.82
CA LEU A 18 -24.49 4.78 -38.64
C LEU A 18 -23.13 5.21 -38.08
N LEU A 19 -22.22 5.65 -38.95
CA LEU A 19 -20.89 6.16 -38.55
C LEU A 19 -20.95 7.62 -38.01
N SER A 20 -22.00 8.37 -38.35
CA SER A 20 -22.19 9.75 -37.85
C SER A 20 -22.95 9.86 -36.53
N LEU A 21 -23.37 8.73 -35.95
CA LEU A 21 -23.84 8.73 -34.58
C LEU A 21 -22.65 9.10 -33.68
N PRO A 22 -22.74 10.19 -32.89
CA PRO A 22 -21.68 10.50 -31.94
C PRO A 22 -21.61 9.34 -30.95
N VAL A 23 -20.56 8.52 -31.08
CA VAL A 23 -20.20 7.57 -30.03
C VAL A 23 -19.68 8.44 -28.88
N ARG A 24 -20.59 8.90 -28.04
CA ARG A 24 -20.26 9.35 -26.70
C ARG A 24 -19.90 8.08 -25.96
N ALA A 25 -18.63 7.84 -25.80
CA ALA A 25 -18.19 6.94 -24.75
C ALA A 25 -18.66 7.56 -23.43
N ASP A 26 -19.74 6.98 -22.87
CA ASP A 26 -20.22 7.42 -21.57
C ASP A 26 -19.17 6.96 -20.55
N GLU A 27 -18.46 7.93 -19.97
CA GLU A 27 -17.41 7.65 -18.97
C GLU A 27 -17.99 6.83 -17.80
N ALA A 28 -19.26 7.05 -17.47
CA ALA A 28 -19.98 6.29 -16.45
C ALA A 28 -20.17 4.82 -16.85
N GLU A 29 -20.47 4.53 -18.12
CA GLU A 29 -20.61 3.16 -18.63
C GLU A 29 -19.26 2.43 -18.66
N LEU A 30 -18.19 3.11 -19.07
CA LEU A 30 -16.83 2.57 -19.03
C LEU A 30 -16.40 2.27 -17.58
N TYR A 31 -16.77 3.13 -16.64
CA TYR A 31 -16.47 2.95 -15.23
C TYR A 31 -17.23 1.73 -14.66
N GLN A 32 -18.54 1.63 -14.86
CA GLN A 32 -19.34 0.48 -14.41
C GLN A 32 -18.85 -0.84 -15.01
N ASN A 33 -18.56 -0.85 -16.30
CA ASN A 33 -18.05 -2.04 -16.99
C ASN A 33 -16.62 -2.44 -16.57
N SER A 34 -15.85 -1.52 -15.99
CA SER A 34 -14.51 -1.82 -15.46
C SER A 34 -14.52 -2.54 -14.11
N GLY A 35 -15.65 -2.50 -13.37
CA GLY A 35 -15.75 -3.01 -12.01
C GLY A 35 -15.03 -2.15 -10.97
N ALA A 36 -14.71 -0.90 -11.30
CA ALA A 36 -14.01 0.00 -10.40
C ALA A 36 -14.86 0.42 -9.18
N ASP A 37 -16.17 0.35 -9.28
CA ASP A 37 -17.15 0.52 -8.20
C ASP A 37 -16.93 -0.48 -7.06
N THR A 38 -16.58 -1.72 -7.38
CA THR A 38 -16.32 -2.76 -6.38
C THR A 38 -15.07 -2.51 -5.54
N LEU A 39 -14.13 -1.66 -6.00
CA LEU A 39 -12.90 -1.38 -5.28
C LEU A 39 -13.14 -0.69 -3.94
N MET A 40 -14.17 0.14 -3.83
CA MET A 40 -14.53 0.80 -2.58
C MET A 40 -15.09 -0.20 -1.57
N GLU A 41 -15.89 -1.18 -2.00
CA GLU A 41 -16.53 -2.18 -1.15
C GLU A 41 -15.53 -3.17 -0.54
N VAL A 42 -14.43 -3.41 -1.23
CA VAL A 42 -13.39 -4.36 -0.81
C VAL A 42 -12.45 -3.77 0.25
N LEU A 43 -12.47 -2.44 0.43
CA LEU A 43 -11.65 -1.76 1.42
C LEU A 43 -12.12 -2.05 2.85
N PRO A 44 -11.22 -2.08 3.86
CA PRO A 44 -11.61 -2.07 5.27
C PRO A 44 -12.48 -0.87 5.61
N GLU A 45 -13.44 -1.03 6.54
CA GLU A 45 -14.36 0.03 6.96
C GLU A 45 -13.63 1.32 7.39
N GLU A 46 -12.48 1.19 8.08
CA GLU A 46 -11.64 2.33 8.48
C GLU A 46 -11.10 3.10 7.27
N ALA A 47 -10.64 2.39 6.23
CA ALA A 47 -10.14 3.00 5.00
C ALA A 47 -11.27 3.60 4.16
N GLN A 48 -12.43 2.93 4.09
CA GLN A 48 -13.62 3.45 3.42
C GLN A 48 -14.07 4.78 4.04
N SER A 49 -14.20 4.82 5.37
CA SER A 49 -14.62 6.03 6.09
C SER A 49 -13.65 7.20 5.89
N LEU A 50 -12.35 6.92 5.87
CA LEU A 50 -11.32 7.94 5.59
C LEU A 50 -11.43 8.48 4.17
N LEU A 51 -11.63 7.62 3.17
CA LEU A 51 -11.76 8.03 1.77
C LEU A 51 -13.05 8.80 1.51
N GLN A 52 -14.17 8.37 2.10
CA GLN A 52 -15.45 9.09 2.02
C GLN A 52 -15.35 10.49 2.64
N ASN A 53 -14.73 10.63 3.81
CA ASN A 53 -14.52 11.93 4.46
C ASN A 53 -13.66 12.90 3.64
N VAL A 54 -12.78 12.38 2.81
CA VAL A 54 -11.90 13.15 1.92
C VAL A 54 -12.58 13.43 0.57
N GLY A 55 -13.71 12.78 0.27
CA GLY A 55 -14.41 12.88 -1.01
C GLY A 55 -13.63 12.21 -2.14
N ALA A 56 -12.91 11.13 -1.84
CA ALA A 56 -12.22 10.34 -2.85
C ALA A 56 -13.18 9.30 -3.43
N ASP A 57 -13.72 9.61 -4.60
CA ASP A 57 -14.54 8.70 -5.40
C ASP A 57 -13.67 8.10 -6.53
N PRO A 58 -13.75 6.79 -6.79
CA PRO A 58 -13.11 6.20 -7.95
C PRO A 58 -13.57 6.82 -9.29
N MET A 59 -14.81 7.33 -9.37
CA MET A 59 -15.37 7.98 -10.57
C MET A 59 -14.78 9.37 -10.85
N GLU A 60 -14.41 10.08 -9.81
CA GLU A 60 -13.86 11.42 -9.96
C GLU A 60 -12.34 11.37 -9.85
N THR A 61 -11.64 12.09 -10.72
CA THR A 61 -10.21 12.31 -10.50
C THR A 61 -10.05 12.98 -9.13
N PRO A 62 -9.40 12.33 -8.16
CA PRO A 62 -9.28 12.90 -6.83
C PRO A 62 -8.67 14.28 -6.94
N ALA A 63 -9.28 15.25 -6.26
CA ALA A 63 -8.75 16.60 -6.21
C ALA A 63 -7.28 16.57 -5.75
N PRO A 64 -6.39 17.43 -6.28
CA PRO A 64 -4.99 17.46 -5.86
C PRO A 64 -4.81 17.62 -4.35
N ASP A 65 -5.84 18.16 -3.67
CA ASP A 65 -5.89 18.32 -2.21
C ASP A 65 -6.32 17.05 -1.44
N ALA A 66 -6.78 15.99 -2.13
CA ALA A 66 -7.29 14.78 -1.48
C ALA A 66 -6.25 14.10 -0.59
N ALA A 67 -4.99 14.05 -1.03
CA ALA A 67 -3.90 13.51 -0.23
C ALA A 67 -3.61 14.37 1.02
N ILE A 68 -3.71 15.70 0.91
CA ILE A 68 -3.52 16.64 2.03
C ILE A 68 -4.66 16.49 3.03
N LYS A 69 -5.90 16.38 2.54
CA LYS A 69 -7.08 16.15 3.38
C LYS A 69 -7.00 14.80 4.09
N LEU A 70 -6.55 13.75 3.40
CA LEU A 70 -6.32 12.44 3.98
C LEU A 70 -5.29 12.52 5.13
N PHE A 71 -4.19 13.23 4.91
CA PHE A 71 -3.18 13.43 5.95
C PHE A 71 -3.69 14.25 7.13
N SER A 72 -4.51 15.28 6.89
CA SER A 72 -5.13 16.07 7.96
C SER A 72 -6.12 15.24 8.79
N ALA A 73 -6.99 14.45 8.15
CA ALA A 73 -7.93 13.56 8.82
C ALA A 73 -7.19 12.51 9.69
N LEU A 74 -6.09 11.95 9.17
CA LEU A 74 -5.24 11.03 9.91
C LEU A 74 -4.56 11.71 11.11
N SER A 75 -4.11 12.95 10.96
CA SER A 75 -3.47 13.70 12.06
C SER A 75 -4.44 14.03 13.18
N GLU A 76 -5.70 14.28 12.87
CA GLU A 76 -6.76 14.48 13.85
C GLU A 76 -7.12 13.19 14.60
N GLY A 77 -7.30 12.10 13.87
CA GLY A 77 -7.52 10.77 14.46
C GLY A 77 -6.36 10.35 15.37
N PHE A 78 -5.13 10.62 14.98
CA PHE A 78 -3.95 10.36 15.78
C PHE A 78 -3.91 11.17 17.08
N ARG A 79 -4.30 12.45 17.04
CA ARG A 79 -4.36 13.28 18.26
C ARG A 79 -5.34 12.73 19.29
N ALA A 80 -6.46 12.17 18.85
CA ALA A 80 -7.44 11.55 19.74
C ALA A 80 -6.90 10.29 20.43
N GLU A 81 -6.11 9.50 19.73
CA GLU A 81 -5.54 8.23 20.24
C GLU A 81 -4.21 8.39 21.01
N TRP A 82 -3.61 9.59 21.02
CA TRP A 82 -2.30 9.84 21.66
C TRP A 82 -2.32 9.65 23.19
N THR A 83 -3.49 9.66 23.81
CA THR A 83 -3.61 9.56 25.27
C THR A 83 -3.08 8.25 25.84
N ALA A 84 -3.31 7.12 25.17
CA ALA A 84 -2.83 5.81 25.61
C ALA A 84 -1.30 5.68 25.54
N PRO A 85 -0.64 6.01 24.39
CA PRO A 85 0.82 6.10 24.30
C PRO A 85 1.45 7.05 25.33
N ALA A 86 0.89 8.25 25.54
CA ALA A 86 1.43 9.22 26.48
C ALA A 86 1.36 8.71 27.94
N ARG A 87 0.27 8.07 28.34
CA ARG A 87 0.16 7.42 29.65
C ARG A 87 1.20 6.31 29.82
N ALA A 88 1.39 5.48 28.79
CA ALA A 88 2.40 4.44 28.82
C ALA A 88 3.81 5.02 29.00
N LEU A 89 4.14 6.11 28.30
CA LEU A 89 5.43 6.80 28.48
C LEU A 89 5.62 7.27 29.93
N LEU A 90 4.61 7.91 30.51
CA LEU A 90 4.69 8.39 31.90
C LEU A 90 4.87 7.24 32.89
N THR A 91 4.13 6.13 32.72
CA THR A 91 4.28 4.95 33.59
C THR A 91 5.65 4.30 33.45
N LEU A 92 6.19 4.21 32.23
CA LEU A 92 7.53 3.68 31.99
C LEU A 92 8.62 4.57 32.59
N LEU A 93 8.54 5.89 32.42
CA LEU A 93 9.49 6.84 33.01
C LEU A 93 9.43 6.81 34.54
N ALA A 94 8.21 6.79 35.10
CA ALA A 94 8.02 6.68 36.57
C ALA A 94 8.63 5.36 37.08
N SER A 95 8.41 4.24 36.38
CA SER A 95 9.01 2.96 36.72
C SER A 95 10.55 3.00 36.66
N CYS A 96 11.14 3.66 35.66
CA CYS A 96 12.59 3.85 35.58
C CYS A 96 13.13 4.63 36.80
N VAL A 97 12.50 5.75 37.15
CA VAL A 97 12.91 6.58 38.28
C VAL A 97 12.76 5.84 39.59
N LEU A 98 11.61 5.16 39.80
CA LEU A 98 11.37 4.36 41.01
C LEU A 98 12.39 3.23 41.17
N CYS A 99 12.66 2.49 40.09
CA CYS A 99 13.68 1.45 40.13
C CYS A 99 15.06 2.01 40.49
N ARG A 100 15.41 3.16 39.96
CA ARG A 100 16.70 3.81 40.29
C ARG A 100 16.75 4.26 41.76
N LEU A 101 15.72 4.88 42.25
CA LEU A 101 15.63 5.31 43.66
C LEU A 101 15.73 4.09 44.61
N VAL A 102 15.01 3.02 44.34
CA VAL A 102 15.08 1.80 45.14
C VAL A 102 16.51 1.19 45.12
N GLN A 103 17.20 1.24 43.99
CA GLN A 103 18.58 0.75 43.90
C GLN A 103 19.58 1.54 44.74
N GLU A 104 19.37 2.83 44.93
CA GLU A 104 20.25 3.66 45.81
C GLU A 104 20.14 3.24 47.27
N PHE A 105 18.99 2.72 47.72
CA PHE A 105 18.76 2.26 49.09
C PHE A 105 18.94 0.73 49.25
N ALA A 106 18.98 -0.02 48.16
CA ALA A 106 19.10 -1.48 48.17
C ALA A 106 20.56 -1.92 48.27
N ALA A 107 20.80 -3.06 48.92
CA ALA A 107 22.10 -3.72 48.85
C ALA A 107 22.48 -4.07 47.42
N LYS A 108 23.77 -4.03 47.10
CA LYS A 108 24.29 -4.29 45.70
C LYS A 108 23.77 -5.59 45.07
N GLU A 109 23.53 -6.61 45.89
CA GLU A 109 23.00 -7.90 45.46
C GLU A 109 21.56 -7.83 44.97
N LEU A 110 20.73 -6.92 45.54
CA LEU A 110 19.34 -6.71 45.14
C LEU A 110 19.17 -5.77 43.93
N SER A 111 20.19 -5.01 43.58
CA SER A 111 20.10 -4.02 42.48
C SER A 111 19.71 -4.65 41.14
N TYR A 112 20.24 -5.84 40.82
CA TYR A 112 19.84 -6.58 39.63
C TYR A 112 18.38 -7.02 39.67
N ALA A 113 17.93 -7.57 40.80
CA ALA A 113 16.55 -8.01 40.99
C ALA A 113 15.54 -6.85 40.80
N VAL A 114 15.86 -5.68 41.33
CA VAL A 114 15.04 -4.44 41.17
C VAL A 114 14.94 -4.06 39.68
N SER A 115 16.04 -4.13 38.91
CA SER A 115 16.02 -3.86 37.47
C SER A 115 15.18 -4.88 36.70
N VAL A 116 15.22 -6.15 37.07
CA VAL A 116 14.38 -7.20 36.47
C VAL A 116 12.90 -6.98 36.79
N CYS A 117 12.57 -6.62 38.02
CA CYS A 117 11.20 -6.25 38.39
C CYS A 117 10.69 -5.05 37.56
N GLY A 118 11.53 -4.02 37.38
CA GLY A 118 11.20 -2.89 36.51
C GLY A 118 10.95 -3.31 35.05
N ALA A 119 11.76 -4.24 34.53
CA ALA A 119 11.57 -4.77 33.17
C ALA A 119 10.27 -5.59 33.06
N LEU A 120 9.89 -6.34 34.09
CA LEU A 120 8.61 -7.07 34.12
C LEU A 120 7.41 -6.11 34.19
N CYS A 121 7.49 -5.05 34.99
CA CYS A 121 6.46 -4.00 34.99
C CYS A 121 6.31 -3.33 33.63
N ALA A 122 7.43 -3.02 32.95
CA ALA A 122 7.41 -2.50 31.60
C ALA A 122 6.82 -3.50 30.59
N ALA A 123 7.13 -4.80 30.76
CA ALA A 123 6.57 -5.85 29.90
C ALA A 123 5.03 -5.92 30.04
N VAL A 124 4.50 -5.90 31.26
CA VAL A 124 3.03 -5.87 31.47
C VAL A 124 2.39 -4.64 30.80
N THR A 125 3.04 -3.49 30.85
CA THR A 125 2.53 -2.25 30.24
C THR A 125 2.55 -2.30 28.72
N LEU A 126 3.58 -2.92 28.11
CA LEU A 126 3.80 -2.87 26.64
C LEU A 126 3.28 -4.10 25.89
N LEU A 127 3.15 -5.27 26.52
CA LEU A 127 2.77 -6.49 25.80
C LEU A 127 1.39 -6.39 25.16
N SER A 128 0.39 -5.81 25.85
CA SER A 128 -0.96 -5.66 25.30
C SER A 128 -1.00 -4.77 24.06
N PRO A 129 -0.48 -3.53 24.09
CA PRO A 129 -0.46 -2.70 22.88
C PRO A 129 0.41 -3.28 21.76
N MET A 130 1.51 -3.97 22.08
CA MET A 130 2.35 -4.64 21.10
C MET A 130 1.60 -5.78 20.39
N ALA A 131 0.89 -6.61 21.14
CA ALA A 131 0.07 -7.68 20.59
C ALA A 131 -1.04 -7.12 19.68
N SER A 132 -1.72 -6.05 20.13
CA SER A 132 -2.74 -5.36 19.34
C SER A 132 -2.19 -4.81 18.02
N LEU A 133 -1.00 -4.19 18.02
CA LEU A 133 -0.35 -3.69 16.81
C LEU A 133 0.00 -4.84 15.85
N LEU A 134 0.45 -6.00 16.35
CA LEU A 134 0.70 -7.18 15.52
C LEU A 134 -0.57 -7.71 14.86
N GLU A 135 -1.68 -7.76 15.59
CA GLU A 135 -2.98 -8.17 15.05
C GLU A 135 -3.51 -7.17 14.02
N GLN A 136 -3.34 -5.86 14.27
CA GLN A 136 -3.68 -4.83 13.31
C GLN A 136 -2.81 -4.94 12.05
N ALA A 137 -1.52 -5.22 12.19
CA ALA A 137 -0.63 -5.45 11.05
C ALA A 137 -1.06 -6.66 10.21
N ALA A 138 -1.50 -7.74 10.85
CA ALA A 138 -2.05 -8.89 10.16
C ALA A 138 -3.28 -8.49 9.33
N ARG A 139 -4.27 -7.86 9.97
CA ARG A 139 -5.50 -7.43 9.31
C ARG A 139 -5.25 -6.46 8.15
N VAL A 140 -4.37 -5.47 8.34
CA VAL A 140 -4.00 -4.50 7.31
C VAL A 140 -3.33 -5.18 6.12
N THR A 141 -2.46 -6.15 6.37
CA THR A 141 -1.77 -6.88 5.29
C THR A 141 -2.71 -7.79 4.52
N ASP A 142 -3.62 -8.48 5.23
CA ASP A 142 -4.64 -9.31 4.59
C ASP A 142 -5.62 -8.46 3.77
N ALA A 143 -6.07 -7.32 4.31
CA ALA A 143 -6.91 -6.36 3.59
C ALA A 143 -6.21 -5.81 2.33
N ALA A 144 -4.91 -5.53 2.42
CA ALA A 144 -4.13 -5.10 1.27
C ALA A 144 -4.01 -6.18 0.20
N ALA A 145 -3.84 -7.45 0.59
CA ALA A 145 -3.81 -8.56 -0.35
C ALA A 145 -5.16 -8.73 -1.06
N VAL A 146 -6.28 -8.65 -0.32
CA VAL A 146 -7.63 -8.70 -0.89
C VAL A 146 -7.88 -7.53 -1.84
N PHE A 147 -7.51 -6.31 -1.44
CA PHE A 147 -7.60 -5.13 -2.30
C PHE A 147 -6.77 -5.29 -3.59
N LEU A 148 -5.52 -5.75 -3.49
CA LEU A 148 -4.69 -5.99 -4.66
C LEU A 148 -5.30 -7.04 -5.60
N LEU A 149 -5.84 -8.15 -5.05
CA LEU A 149 -6.50 -9.18 -5.85
C LEU A 149 -7.73 -8.65 -6.59
N ALA A 150 -8.53 -7.79 -5.97
CA ALA A 150 -9.68 -7.13 -6.60
C ALA A 150 -9.26 -6.05 -7.60
N ALA A 151 -8.20 -5.29 -7.31
CA ALA A 151 -7.73 -4.20 -8.16
C ALA A 151 -7.06 -4.70 -9.45
N VAL A 152 -6.41 -5.86 -9.44
CA VAL A 152 -5.67 -6.37 -10.61
C VAL A 152 -6.55 -6.53 -11.86
N PRO A 153 -7.70 -7.21 -11.83
CA PRO A 153 -8.55 -7.33 -13.03
C PRO A 153 -9.09 -5.98 -13.50
N VAL A 154 -9.43 -5.08 -12.57
CA VAL A 154 -9.90 -3.73 -12.89
C VAL A 154 -8.80 -2.94 -13.60
N TYR A 155 -7.59 -2.92 -13.04
CA TYR A 155 -6.46 -2.22 -13.64
C TYR A 155 -6.03 -2.82 -14.99
N ALA A 156 -6.02 -4.14 -15.12
CA ALA A 156 -5.72 -4.81 -16.39
C ALA A 156 -6.79 -4.48 -17.44
N GLY A 157 -8.07 -4.50 -17.09
CA GLY A 157 -9.18 -4.11 -17.95
C GLY A 157 -9.04 -2.67 -18.45
N LEU A 158 -8.76 -1.73 -17.54
CA LEU A 158 -8.55 -0.32 -17.89
C LEU A 158 -7.32 -0.09 -18.78
N LEU A 159 -6.25 -0.86 -18.58
CA LEU A 159 -5.09 -0.81 -19.45
C LEU A 159 -5.43 -1.33 -20.85
N CYS A 160 -6.22 -2.41 -20.96
CA CYS A 160 -6.70 -2.91 -22.25
C CYS A 160 -7.56 -1.90 -22.99
N THR A 161 -8.54 -1.26 -22.31
CA THR A 161 -9.43 -0.27 -22.92
C THR A 161 -8.68 1.00 -23.33
N ALA A 162 -7.60 1.36 -22.62
CA ALA A 162 -6.70 2.45 -23.00
C ALA A 162 -5.75 2.11 -24.15
N GLY A 163 -5.89 0.93 -24.77
CA GLY A 163 -5.09 0.47 -25.90
C GLY A 163 -3.78 -0.23 -25.54
N ASN A 164 -3.54 -0.50 -24.25
CA ASN A 164 -2.31 -1.13 -23.76
C ASN A 164 -2.47 -2.65 -23.69
N THR A 165 -2.64 -3.31 -24.84
CA THR A 165 -2.97 -4.74 -24.94
C THR A 165 -1.82 -5.68 -24.56
N VAL A 166 -0.58 -5.23 -24.64
CA VAL A 166 0.62 -5.98 -24.23
C VAL A 166 0.93 -5.79 -22.75
N THR A 167 0.77 -4.57 -22.24
CA THR A 167 1.03 -4.24 -20.83
C THR A 167 0.01 -4.89 -19.90
N ALA A 168 -1.26 -4.93 -20.26
CA ALA A 168 -2.35 -5.39 -19.40
C ALA A 168 -2.18 -6.83 -18.90
N PRO A 169 -1.95 -7.86 -19.73
CA PRO A 169 -1.80 -9.24 -19.25
C PRO A 169 -0.51 -9.45 -18.44
N THR A 170 0.59 -8.80 -18.82
CA THR A 170 1.86 -8.90 -18.09
C THR A 170 1.76 -8.23 -16.71
N TYR A 171 1.13 -7.07 -16.65
CA TYR A 171 0.80 -6.37 -15.39
C TYR A 171 -0.08 -7.25 -14.50
N GLY A 172 -1.17 -7.80 -15.06
CA GLY A 172 -2.11 -8.65 -14.32
C GLY A 172 -1.43 -9.87 -13.71
N ALA A 173 -0.65 -10.61 -14.49
CA ALA A 173 0.06 -11.79 -14.00
C ALA A 173 1.06 -11.47 -12.87
N LEU A 174 1.84 -10.41 -13.02
CA LEU A 174 2.84 -10.01 -12.04
C LEU A 174 2.20 -9.47 -10.75
N SER A 175 1.14 -8.67 -10.89
CA SER A 175 0.44 -8.10 -9.73
C SER A 175 -0.33 -9.19 -8.94
N LEU A 176 -0.91 -10.19 -9.62
CA LEU A 176 -1.49 -11.37 -8.96
C LEU A 176 -0.43 -12.17 -8.20
N ALA A 177 0.73 -12.40 -8.83
CA ALA A 177 1.84 -13.08 -8.16
C ALA A 177 2.31 -12.30 -6.92
N ALA A 178 2.40 -10.97 -7.02
CA ALA A 178 2.77 -10.12 -5.90
C ALA A 178 1.73 -10.13 -4.76
N ALA A 179 0.43 -10.06 -5.07
CA ALA A 179 -0.64 -10.12 -4.08
C ALA A 179 -0.61 -11.46 -3.31
N ASN A 180 -0.44 -12.58 -4.03
CA ASN A 180 -0.29 -13.89 -3.41
C ASN A 180 0.99 -13.97 -2.55
N ALA A 181 2.13 -13.46 -3.04
CA ALA A 181 3.38 -13.45 -2.30
C ALA A 181 3.27 -12.61 -1.02
N VAL A 182 2.59 -11.46 -1.07
CA VAL A 182 2.32 -10.60 0.10
C VAL A 182 1.50 -11.34 1.14
N SER A 183 0.41 -12.00 0.74
CA SER A 183 -0.45 -12.77 1.65
C SER A 183 0.32 -13.89 2.35
N VAL A 184 1.05 -14.69 1.59
CA VAL A 184 1.85 -15.81 2.15
C VAL A 184 2.98 -15.29 3.04
N LEU A 185 3.71 -14.25 2.62
CA LEU A 185 4.81 -13.69 3.40
C LEU A 185 4.31 -13.12 4.73
N SER A 186 3.17 -12.43 4.73
CA SER A 186 2.60 -11.85 5.93
C SER A 186 2.13 -12.91 6.91
N SER A 187 1.27 -13.82 6.48
CA SER A 187 0.64 -14.80 7.36
C SER A 187 1.59 -15.90 7.83
N ALA A 188 2.42 -16.43 6.93
CA ALA A 188 3.27 -17.59 7.23
C ALA A 188 4.63 -17.20 7.83
N VAL A 189 5.14 -16.00 7.57
CA VAL A 189 6.50 -15.63 7.99
C VAL A 189 6.51 -14.45 8.95
N LEU A 190 5.93 -13.31 8.54
CA LEU A 190 6.11 -12.05 9.24
C LEU A 190 5.50 -12.07 10.65
N ILE A 191 4.26 -12.47 10.76
CA ILE A 191 3.53 -12.46 12.04
C ILE A 191 4.12 -13.47 13.04
N PRO A 192 4.38 -14.76 12.68
CA PRO A 192 5.06 -15.68 13.58
C PRO A 192 6.43 -15.20 14.04
N VAL A 193 7.23 -14.64 13.11
CA VAL A 193 8.57 -14.13 13.44
C VAL A 193 8.50 -12.95 14.41
N LEU A 194 7.57 -12.01 14.21
CA LEU A 194 7.39 -10.88 15.13
C LEU A 194 6.92 -11.32 16.51
N ARG A 195 6.04 -12.34 16.61
CA ARG A 195 5.64 -12.93 17.90
C ARG A 195 6.82 -13.56 18.62
N VAL A 196 7.64 -14.33 17.92
CA VAL A 196 8.85 -14.94 18.47
C VAL A 196 9.83 -13.85 18.91
N PHE A 197 9.98 -12.77 18.12
CA PHE A 197 10.86 -11.66 18.45
C PHE A 197 10.43 -10.94 19.73
N LEU A 198 9.12 -10.72 19.94
CA LEU A 198 8.60 -10.16 21.20
C LEU A 198 8.86 -11.10 22.36
N ALA A 199 8.63 -12.40 22.20
CA ALA A 199 8.93 -13.39 23.26
C ALA A 199 10.42 -13.38 23.65
N PHE A 200 11.33 -13.30 22.68
CA PHE A 200 12.75 -13.13 22.95
C PHE A 200 13.10 -11.81 23.66
N SER A 201 12.41 -10.72 23.32
CA SER A 201 12.61 -9.43 23.99
C SER A 201 12.25 -9.51 25.47
N VAL A 202 11.14 -10.21 25.81
CA VAL A 202 10.77 -10.44 27.21
C VAL A 202 11.77 -11.35 27.90
N ALA A 203 12.16 -12.45 27.25
CA ALA A 203 13.12 -13.39 27.81
C ALA A 203 14.49 -12.74 28.08
N SER A 204 14.94 -11.81 27.21
CA SER A 204 16.20 -11.09 27.40
C SER A 204 16.21 -10.14 28.60
N ALA A 205 15.03 -9.74 29.08
CA ALA A 205 14.90 -8.90 30.28
C ALA A 205 15.12 -9.70 31.58
N VAL A 206 14.81 -11.01 31.55
CA VAL A 206 14.85 -11.87 32.75
C VAL A 206 16.13 -12.68 32.81
N THR A 207 16.68 -13.04 31.65
CA THR A 207 17.90 -13.87 31.54
C THR A 207 19.15 -13.04 31.35
N SER A 208 20.24 -13.45 31.96
CA SER A 208 21.56 -12.82 31.78
C SER A 208 22.22 -13.12 30.42
N PHE A 209 21.56 -13.89 29.55
CA PHE A 209 22.06 -14.20 28.21
C PHE A 209 21.96 -12.97 27.29
N ASP A 210 23.05 -12.67 26.57
CA ASP A 210 23.08 -11.59 25.58
C ASP A 210 22.35 -12.02 24.29
N LEU A 211 21.01 -12.02 24.34
CA LEU A 211 20.16 -12.31 23.18
C LEU A 211 20.17 -11.16 22.15
N LYS A 212 20.81 -10.02 22.47
CA LYS A 212 20.88 -8.85 21.61
C LYS A 212 21.49 -9.19 20.24
N ARG A 213 22.55 -9.99 20.21
CA ARG A 213 23.18 -10.40 18.95
C ARG A 213 22.24 -11.20 18.07
N LEU A 214 21.43 -12.10 18.67
CA LEU A 214 20.48 -12.91 17.93
C LEU A 214 19.32 -12.04 17.37
N THR A 215 18.79 -11.14 18.19
CA THR A 215 17.73 -10.22 17.78
C THR A 215 18.23 -9.26 16.68
N ASP A 216 19.44 -8.74 16.78
CA ASP A 216 20.05 -7.87 15.76
C ASP A 216 20.31 -8.63 14.45
N ALA A 217 20.73 -9.89 14.52
CA ALA A 217 20.95 -10.73 13.34
C ALA A 217 19.61 -11.01 12.62
N LEU A 218 18.58 -11.43 13.37
CA LEU A 218 17.24 -11.66 12.82
C LEU A 218 16.67 -10.38 12.19
N TYR A 219 16.79 -9.24 12.87
CA TYR A 219 16.36 -7.95 12.34
C TYR A 219 17.02 -7.64 10.98
N LYS A 220 18.35 -7.82 10.88
CA LYS A 220 19.10 -7.55 9.66
C LYS A 220 18.65 -8.46 8.51
N VAL A 221 18.51 -9.77 8.77
CA VAL A 221 18.10 -10.75 7.76
C VAL A 221 16.71 -10.44 7.23
N ILE A 222 15.74 -10.22 8.12
CA ILE A 222 14.35 -9.94 7.72
C ILE A 222 14.26 -8.62 6.96
N LYS A 223 14.92 -7.56 7.47
CA LYS A 223 14.96 -6.27 6.78
C LYS A 223 15.56 -6.40 5.38
N TRP A 224 16.67 -7.14 5.24
CA TRP A 224 17.32 -7.35 3.95
C TRP A 224 16.40 -8.11 2.99
N ALA A 225 15.74 -9.17 3.45
CA ALA A 225 14.79 -9.94 2.65
C ALA A 225 13.59 -9.09 2.16
N LEU A 226 13.02 -8.25 3.03
CA LEU A 226 11.92 -7.36 2.69
C LEU A 226 12.34 -6.32 1.64
N VAL A 227 13.49 -5.66 1.85
CA VAL A 227 14.02 -4.66 0.90
C VAL A 227 14.30 -5.32 -0.45
N LEU A 228 14.91 -6.52 -0.46
CA LEU A 228 15.16 -7.26 -1.68
C LEU A 228 13.88 -7.60 -2.43
N ALA A 229 12.85 -8.11 -1.74
CA ALA A 229 11.58 -8.46 -2.33
C ALA A 229 10.90 -7.26 -3.02
N VAL A 230 10.83 -6.11 -2.34
CA VAL A 230 10.26 -4.88 -2.90
C VAL A 230 11.09 -4.37 -4.08
N THR A 231 12.42 -4.41 -3.98
CA THR A 231 13.32 -3.95 -5.05
C THR A 231 13.18 -4.82 -6.30
N VAL A 232 13.14 -6.14 -6.14
CA VAL A 232 12.94 -7.07 -7.27
C VAL A 232 11.58 -6.83 -7.91
N TYR A 233 10.51 -6.76 -7.11
CA TYR A 233 9.17 -6.49 -7.61
C TYR A 233 9.10 -5.18 -8.40
N THR A 234 9.57 -4.08 -7.81
CA THR A 234 9.55 -2.76 -8.45
C THR A 234 10.42 -2.74 -9.71
N GLY A 235 11.59 -3.38 -9.66
CA GLY A 235 12.51 -3.48 -10.80
C GLY A 235 11.89 -4.24 -11.97
N VAL A 236 11.30 -5.40 -11.72
CA VAL A 236 10.65 -6.22 -12.76
C VAL A 236 9.46 -5.46 -13.37
N LEU A 237 8.61 -4.85 -12.54
CA LEU A 237 7.47 -4.05 -13.00
C LEU A 237 7.91 -2.84 -13.84
N SER A 238 8.96 -2.15 -13.43
CA SER A 238 9.50 -1.00 -14.17
C SER A 238 10.05 -1.41 -15.53
N VAL A 239 10.83 -2.48 -15.59
CA VAL A 239 11.38 -2.99 -16.86
C VAL A 239 10.26 -3.44 -17.81
N GLN A 240 9.29 -4.20 -17.30
CA GLN A 240 8.15 -4.64 -18.10
C GLN A 240 7.35 -3.46 -18.66
N THR A 241 7.09 -2.42 -17.82
CA THR A 241 6.36 -1.23 -18.25
C THR A 241 7.09 -0.49 -19.36
N ILE A 242 8.42 -0.37 -19.29
CA ILE A 242 9.23 0.28 -20.33
C ILE A 242 9.19 -0.52 -21.64
N VAL A 243 9.37 -1.84 -21.56
CA VAL A 243 9.38 -2.70 -22.75
C VAL A 243 8.00 -2.73 -23.42
N ALA A 244 6.94 -2.89 -22.63
CA ALA A 244 5.57 -2.94 -23.14
C ALA A 244 5.16 -1.60 -23.77
N ASN A 245 5.41 -0.47 -23.11
CA ASN A 245 5.12 0.85 -23.69
C ASN A 245 5.84 1.08 -25.02
N SER A 246 7.07 0.61 -25.16
CA SER A 246 7.83 0.73 -26.41
C SER A 246 7.19 -0.09 -27.55
N ALA A 247 6.72 -1.30 -27.25
CA ALA A 247 6.04 -2.16 -28.21
C ALA A 247 4.65 -1.60 -28.61
N GLU A 248 3.89 -1.08 -27.67
CA GLU A 248 2.55 -0.51 -27.87
C GLU A 248 2.61 0.79 -28.69
N MET A 249 3.57 1.67 -28.39
CA MET A 249 3.78 2.90 -29.17
C MET A 249 4.10 2.60 -30.64
N ALA A 250 4.88 1.57 -30.93
CA ALA A 250 5.18 1.15 -32.30
C ALA A 250 3.95 0.58 -32.99
N GLY A 251 3.19 -0.29 -32.31
CA GLY A 251 1.96 -0.91 -32.82
C GLY A 251 0.84 0.11 -33.04
N GLY A 252 0.62 1.02 -32.11
CA GLY A 252 -0.40 2.07 -32.20
C GLY A 252 -0.16 3.05 -33.36
N LYS A 253 1.07 3.48 -33.55
CA LYS A 253 1.44 4.35 -34.70
C LYS A 253 1.24 3.61 -36.04
N ALA A 254 1.60 2.33 -36.13
CA ALA A 254 1.37 1.54 -37.30
C ALA A 254 -0.12 1.34 -37.60
N ALA A 255 -0.95 1.03 -36.59
CA ALA A 255 -2.39 0.90 -36.73
C ALA A 255 -3.06 2.22 -37.17
N LYS A 256 -2.69 3.34 -36.58
CA LYS A 256 -3.19 4.68 -36.94
C LYS A 256 -2.81 5.04 -38.39
N MET A 257 -1.59 4.72 -38.81
CA MET A 257 -1.12 4.95 -40.18
C MET A 257 -1.81 4.07 -41.22
N LEU A 258 -2.11 2.80 -40.89
CA LEU A 258 -2.86 1.90 -41.73
C LEU A 258 -4.32 2.35 -41.90
N VAL A 259 -5.00 2.73 -40.80
CA VAL A 259 -6.40 3.18 -40.85
C VAL A 259 -6.54 4.51 -41.60
N SER A 260 -5.67 5.47 -41.34
CA SER A 260 -5.70 6.77 -42.01
C SER A 260 -5.31 6.69 -43.49
N GLY A 261 -4.43 5.75 -43.87
CA GLY A 261 -4.00 5.57 -45.23
C GLY A 261 -4.92 4.68 -46.08
N ALA A 262 -5.67 3.75 -45.50
CA ALA A 262 -6.50 2.80 -46.23
C ALA A 262 -7.85 3.39 -46.71
N ILE A 263 -8.39 4.44 -46.09
CA ILE A 263 -9.70 5.01 -46.41
C ILE A 263 -9.61 6.52 -46.47
N PRO A 264 -9.36 7.14 -47.64
CA PRO A 264 -9.02 8.55 -47.79
C PRO A 264 -10.10 9.55 -47.39
N ILE A 265 -11.38 9.16 -47.33
CA ILE A 265 -12.50 10.08 -47.05
C ILE A 265 -13.09 9.90 -45.62
N VAL A 266 -12.95 8.71 -45.02
CA VAL A 266 -13.60 8.34 -43.75
C VAL A 266 -12.55 8.08 -42.68
N GLY A 267 -11.28 7.86 -43.03
CA GLY A 267 -10.20 7.47 -42.13
C GLY A 267 -9.91 8.51 -41.04
N SER A 268 -10.05 9.81 -41.32
CA SER A 268 -9.88 10.88 -40.35
C SER A 268 -11.00 10.86 -39.28
N ALA A 269 -12.26 10.78 -39.71
CA ALA A 269 -13.41 10.73 -38.80
C ALA A 269 -13.38 9.47 -37.90
N PHE A 270 -12.96 8.32 -38.44
CA PHE A 270 -12.76 7.11 -37.66
C PHE A 270 -11.59 7.25 -36.67
N SER A 271 -10.48 7.83 -37.10
CA SER A 271 -9.34 8.13 -36.24
C SER A 271 -9.71 9.07 -35.11
N ASP A 272 -10.54 10.09 -35.38
CA ASP A 272 -10.98 11.07 -34.38
C ASP A 272 -11.96 10.44 -33.38
N ALA A 273 -12.94 9.65 -33.84
CA ALA A 273 -13.83 8.89 -32.98
C ALA A 273 -13.07 7.90 -32.07
N PHE A 274 -12.09 7.20 -32.64
CA PHE A 274 -11.25 6.27 -31.90
C PHE A 274 -10.39 7.00 -30.86
N SER A 275 -9.85 8.19 -31.19
CA SER A 275 -9.08 8.99 -30.24
C SER A 275 -9.92 9.51 -29.06
N VAL A 276 -11.21 9.81 -29.27
CA VAL A 276 -12.14 10.19 -28.19
C VAL A 276 -12.39 9.03 -27.22
N ILE A 277 -12.62 7.81 -27.73
CA ILE A 277 -12.82 6.62 -26.88
C ILE A 277 -11.56 6.34 -26.05
N VAL A 278 -10.38 6.39 -26.66
CA VAL A 278 -9.11 6.17 -25.96
C VAL A 278 -8.85 7.25 -24.93
N SER A 279 -9.21 8.50 -25.21
CA SER A 279 -9.05 9.62 -24.27
C SER A 279 -9.99 9.47 -23.06
N GLY A 280 -11.26 9.07 -23.28
CA GLY A 280 -12.21 8.77 -22.21
C GLY A 280 -11.70 7.61 -21.32
N ALA A 281 -11.24 6.52 -21.94
CA ALA A 281 -10.64 5.40 -21.20
C ALA A 281 -9.39 5.82 -20.39
N ALA A 282 -8.59 6.76 -20.91
CA ALA A 282 -7.44 7.29 -20.19
C ALA A 282 -7.83 8.13 -18.96
N LEU A 283 -8.93 8.89 -19.03
CA LEU A 283 -9.46 9.64 -17.88
C LEU A 283 -9.92 8.69 -16.76
N VAL A 284 -10.74 7.69 -17.09
CA VAL A 284 -11.19 6.67 -16.13
C VAL A 284 -9.99 5.92 -15.52
N LYS A 285 -9.03 5.52 -16.34
CA LYS A 285 -7.79 4.88 -15.87
C LYS A 285 -7.03 5.74 -14.87
N ASN A 286 -6.89 7.04 -15.14
CA ASN A 286 -6.18 7.96 -14.25
C ASN A 286 -6.95 8.19 -12.94
N GLY A 287 -8.27 8.30 -12.98
CA GLY A 287 -9.14 8.40 -11.81
C GLY A 287 -9.00 7.18 -10.90
N VAL A 288 -9.20 5.99 -11.47
CA VAL A 288 -9.10 4.72 -10.72
C VAL A 288 -7.67 4.44 -10.22
N GLY A 289 -6.65 4.80 -11.00
CA GLY A 289 -5.26 4.68 -10.55
C GLY A 289 -4.92 5.62 -9.38
N ALA A 290 -5.39 6.87 -9.42
CA ALA A 290 -5.23 7.82 -8.34
C ALA A 290 -6.01 7.40 -7.08
N PHE A 291 -7.24 6.90 -7.26
CA PHE A 291 -8.01 6.27 -6.17
C PHE A 291 -7.23 5.11 -5.53
N GLY A 292 -6.65 4.23 -6.31
CA GLY A 292 -5.84 3.12 -5.81
C GLY A 292 -4.63 3.56 -4.98
N LEU A 293 -3.98 4.69 -5.32
CA LEU A 293 -2.94 5.29 -4.50
C LEU A 293 -3.49 5.77 -3.15
N LEU A 294 -4.62 6.51 -3.16
CA LEU A 294 -5.26 7.00 -1.95
C LEU A 294 -5.75 5.85 -1.06
N ALA A 295 -6.36 4.83 -1.67
CA ALA A 295 -6.79 3.62 -0.98
C ALA A 295 -5.62 2.90 -0.30
N SER A 296 -4.50 2.74 -1.01
CA SER A 296 -3.28 2.17 -0.43
C SER A 296 -2.79 2.98 0.77
N LEU A 297 -2.76 4.31 0.67
CA LEU A 297 -2.38 5.19 1.79
C LEU A 297 -3.37 5.06 2.96
N ALA A 298 -4.68 5.04 2.69
CA ALA A 298 -5.71 4.90 3.71
C ALA A 298 -5.63 3.57 4.47
N ILE A 299 -5.23 2.48 3.80
CA ILE A 299 -5.04 1.16 4.42
C ILE A 299 -3.83 1.15 5.37
N PHE A 300 -2.68 1.68 4.92
CA PHE A 300 -1.40 1.47 5.61
C PHE A 300 -1.02 2.58 6.59
N LEU A 301 -1.37 3.84 6.28
CA LEU A 301 -0.88 5.00 7.00
C LEU A 301 -1.35 5.07 8.46
N PRO A 302 -2.60 4.73 8.81
CA PRO A 302 -3.06 4.72 10.21
C PRO A 302 -2.21 3.82 11.10
N LEU A 303 -1.96 2.60 10.65
CA LEU A 303 -1.13 1.65 11.38
C LEU A 303 0.32 2.10 11.50
N CYS A 304 0.90 2.66 10.43
CA CYS A 304 2.27 3.18 10.44
C CYS A 304 2.43 4.31 11.46
N ILE A 305 1.46 5.21 11.55
CA ILE A 305 1.45 6.32 12.52
C ILE A 305 1.35 5.78 13.95
N LYS A 306 0.41 4.84 14.22
CA LYS A 306 0.28 4.20 15.54
C LYS A 306 1.57 3.48 15.94
N ALA A 307 2.14 2.69 15.07
CA ALA A 307 3.39 1.97 15.32
C ALA A 307 4.59 2.91 15.54
N ALA A 308 4.66 4.03 14.81
CA ALA A 308 5.70 5.05 14.99
C ALA A 308 5.59 5.74 16.35
N ALA A 309 4.37 6.00 16.83
CA ALA A 309 4.15 6.56 18.17
C ALA A 309 4.66 5.62 19.26
N TRP A 310 4.30 4.35 19.21
CA TRP A 310 4.78 3.35 20.16
C TRP A 310 6.30 3.14 20.07
N LEU A 311 6.87 3.22 18.87
CA LEU A 311 8.31 3.18 18.65
C LEU A 311 9.01 4.35 19.35
N LEU A 312 8.47 5.56 19.24
CA LEU A 312 9.01 6.75 19.89
C LEU A 312 9.01 6.59 21.42
N ILE A 313 7.94 6.04 21.97
CA ILE A 313 7.81 5.79 23.41
C ILE A 313 8.82 4.78 23.90
N CYS A 314 8.94 3.63 23.20
CA CYS A 314 9.94 2.62 23.54
C CYS A 314 11.37 3.18 23.44
N PHE A 315 11.63 4.03 22.46
CA PHE A 315 12.92 4.68 22.28
C PHE A 315 13.24 5.67 23.41
N CYS A 316 12.29 6.57 23.74
CA CYS A 316 12.48 7.54 24.83
C CYS A 316 12.63 6.86 26.21
N ALA A 317 11.79 5.87 26.50
CA ALA A 317 11.89 5.12 27.75
C ALA A 317 13.17 4.27 27.81
N GLY A 318 13.59 3.70 26.67
CA GLY A 318 14.86 2.95 26.52
C GLY A 318 16.07 3.82 26.82
N LEU A 319 16.13 5.04 26.26
CA LEU A 319 17.17 6.02 26.55
C LEU A 319 17.19 6.39 28.05
N ALA A 320 16.01 6.64 28.66
CA ALA A 320 15.93 6.94 30.09
C ALA A 320 16.48 5.77 30.94
N ALA A 321 16.11 4.54 30.60
CA ALA A 321 16.61 3.35 31.29
C ALA A 321 18.14 3.17 31.13
N GLU A 322 18.69 3.46 29.96
CA GLU A 322 20.14 3.43 29.71
C GLU A 322 20.88 4.48 30.54
N VAL A 323 20.41 5.73 30.55
CA VAL A 323 21.01 6.82 31.34
C VAL A 323 20.97 6.50 32.84
N LEU A 324 19.91 5.87 33.31
CA LEU A 324 19.75 5.46 34.72
C LEU A 324 20.52 4.16 35.06
N GLY A 325 21.16 3.52 34.09
CA GLY A 325 21.96 2.30 34.30
C GLY A 325 21.13 1.02 34.50
N LEU A 326 19.84 1.02 34.16
CA LEU A 326 18.91 -0.10 34.31
C LEU A 326 19.02 -1.07 33.11
N LYS A 327 20.13 -1.83 33.02
CA LYS A 327 20.44 -2.69 31.86
C LYS A 327 19.34 -3.66 31.44
N PRO A 328 18.68 -4.46 32.32
CA PRO A 328 17.61 -5.36 31.94
C PRO A 328 16.41 -4.63 31.31
N LEU A 329 15.99 -3.52 31.92
CA LEU A 329 14.89 -2.69 31.43
C LEU A 329 15.21 -2.04 30.09
N ALA A 330 16.42 -1.50 29.93
CA ALA A 330 16.89 -0.92 28.67
C ALA A 330 16.94 -1.97 27.54
N SER A 331 17.43 -3.18 27.85
CA SER A 331 17.48 -4.29 26.89
C SER A 331 16.07 -4.65 26.39
N PHE A 332 15.10 -4.78 27.28
CA PHE A 332 13.71 -5.04 26.95
C PHE A 332 13.10 -3.95 26.06
N LEU A 333 13.23 -2.68 26.46
CA LEU A 333 12.68 -1.54 25.73
C LEU A 333 13.28 -1.40 24.33
N ASN A 334 14.59 -1.61 24.21
CA ASN A 334 15.27 -1.64 22.92
C ASN A 334 14.83 -2.82 22.04
N GLY A 335 14.55 -3.99 22.63
CA GLY A 335 13.96 -5.12 21.96
C GLY A 335 12.58 -4.81 21.40
N CYS A 336 11.70 -4.20 22.20
CA CYS A 336 10.39 -3.74 21.76
C CYS A 336 10.50 -2.70 20.62
N ALA A 337 11.42 -1.75 20.73
CA ALA A 337 11.68 -0.78 19.68
C ALA A 337 12.16 -1.45 18.37
N ALA A 338 13.00 -2.48 18.47
CA ALA A 338 13.45 -3.24 17.30
C ALA A 338 12.29 -4.02 16.65
N ALA A 339 11.39 -4.63 17.44
CA ALA A 339 10.20 -5.30 16.96
C ALA A 339 9.29 -4.34 16.19
N LEU A 340 9.05 -3.14 16.72
CA LEU A 340 8.23 -2.11 16.06
C LEU A 340 8.87 -1.59 14.78
N ARG A 341 10.19 -1.40 14.74
CA ARG A 341 10.90 -1.03 13.49
C ARG A 341 10.71 -2.10 12.42
N LEU A 342 10.76 -3.37 12.82
CA LEU A 342 10.55 -4.49 11.89
C LEU A 342 9.12 -4.53 11.38
N LEU A 343 8.13 -4.32 12.27
CA LEU A 343 6.73 -4.25 11.92
C LEU A 343 6.47 -3.12 10.91
N ILE A 344 6.97 -1.91 11.19
CA ILE A 344 6.85 -0.77 10.29
C ILE A 344 7.49 -1.07 8.93
N ALA A 345 8.71 -1.62 8.93
CA ALA A 345 9.39 -1.97 7.68
C ALA A 345 8.61 -2.99 6.85
N ALA A 346 7.99 -3.96 7.49
CA ALA A 346 7.18 -4.98 6.86
C ALA A 346 5.88 -4.40 6.26
N VAL A 347 5.14 -3.63 7.04
CA VAL A 347 3.90 -2.96 6.61
C VAL A 347 4.20 -1.99 5.47
N CYS A 348 5.26 -1.18 5.58
CA CYS A 348 5.70 -0.29 4.49
C CYS A 348 6.12 -1.05 3.23
N SER A 349 6.72 -2.25 3.35
CA SER A 349 7.08 -3.06 2.20
C SER A 349 5.85 -3.54 1.42
N VAL A 350 4.82 -3.99 2.14
CA VAL A 350 3.54 -4.37 1.53
C VAL A 350 2.84 -3.16 0.93
N GLY A 351 2.82 -2.03 1.66
CA GLY A 351 2.28 -0.77 1.17
C GLY A 351 2.97 -0.28 -0.09
N ALA A 352 4.30 -0.43 -0.18
CA ALA A 352 5.05 -0.08 -1.38
C ALA A 352 4.62 -0.92 -2.59
N VAL A 353 4.35 -2.22 -2.42
CA VAL A 353 3.82 -3.07 -3.51
C VAL A 353 2.49 -2.54 -4.01
N ALA A 354 1.55 -2.19 -3.11
CA ALA A 354 0.24 -1.66 -3.47
C ALA A 354 0.35 -0.29 -4.18
N VAL A 355 1.16 0.62 -3.63
CA VAL A 355 1.40 1.95 -4.22
C VAL A 355 2.04 1.84 -5.60
N VAL A 356 3.05 0.98 -5.77
CA VAL A 356 3.72 0.79 -7.07
C VAL A 356 2.76 0.18 -8.08
N SER A 357 1.91 -0.79 -7.67
CA SER A 357 0.88 -1.36 -8.53
C SER A 357 -0.08 -0.29 -9.08
N ALA A 358 -0.59 0.59 -8.22
CA ALA A 358 -1.46 1.70 -8.63
C ALA A 358 -0.72 2.75 -9.47
N ALA A 359 0.54 3.09 -9.10
CA ALA A 359 1.34 4.06 -9.81
C ALA A 359 1.67 3.62 -11.25
N VAL A 360 1.88 2.33 -11.51
CA VAL A 360 2.10 1.81 -12.86
C VAL A 360 0.90 2.10 -13.76
N VAL A 361 -0.32 1.92 -13.25
CA VAL A 361 -1.54 2.23 -14.02
C VAL A 361 -1.58 3.70 -14.43
N LEU A 362 -1.14 4.62 -13.55
CA LEU A 362 -1.03 6.04 -13.86
C LEU A 362 0.07 6.34 -14.88
N CYS A 363 1.24 5.70 -14.76
CA CYS A 363 2.41 5.98 -15.57
C CYS A 363 2.35 5.41 -16.98
N VAL A 364 1.55 4.36 -17.22
CA VAL A 364 1.38 3.77 -18.55
C VAL A 364 0.64 4.77 -19.45
N ARG A 365 1.27 5.19 -20.54
CA ARG A 365 0.63 6.08 -21.52
C ARG A 365 -0.33 5.30 -22.40
N GLY A 366 -1.44 5.91 -22.80
CA GLY A 366 -2.31 5.32 -23.81
C GLY A 366 -1.52 5.11 -25.12
N ALA A 367 -1.75 3.99 -25.80
CA ALA A 367 -1.01 3.61 -27.02
C ALA A 367 -1.13 4.64 -28.17
N TYR A 368 -2.07 5.58 -28.03
CA TYR A 368 -2.43 6.56 -29.07
C TYR A 368 -2.27 8.03 -28.60
N ALA A 369 -1.69 8.26 -27.44
CA ALA A 369 -1.42 9.58 -26.90
C ALA A 369 -0.18 10.22 -27.53
#